data_6d82d086bd0d39a2183b1c171fa47614
#
_entry.id   6d82d086bd0d39a2183b1c171fa47614
#
_cell.length_a   1.000
_cell.length_b   1.000
_cell.length_c   1.000
_cell.angle_alpha   90.00
_cell.angle_beta   90.00
_cell.angle_gamma   90.00
#
_symmetry.space_group_name_H-M   'P 1'
#
loop_
_entity.id
_entity.type
_entity.pdbx_description
1 polymer ?
#
loop_
_entity_poly.entity_id
_entity_poly.type
_entity_poly.pdbx_seq_one_letter_code
_entity_poly.pdbx_strand_id
1 'polypeptide(L)'
;MLIKKFDNLIAGYKDYGVAYGFCVTAIDTGIDRPINYSRETVNRIKKKVKKAEKKQKETKKAGVVRQPNIIFIQLESFFDATTVKNLNISEDPIPTFHKIQKEYTSGYLKVPVYGAGTINTEFEVITGMNIDYFGTGEYPYRSILHKTTCDSIAYWLKEKKYASSVIHNNNASFYDRDAVFSNLGFDNFISIENMDIESRNEAGWAKDSVLTRYIMDTLQQTEKKDVIYTISVQGHGDYPTDDQSNSPITVSGEGLSQSYLNQFTYLSLIHI
;
A
#
# COMPACT_ATOMS: atom_id res chain seq x y z
N MET A 1 -18.00 -29.37 0.67
CA MET A 1 -17.58 -28.20 1.43
C MET A 1 -17.49 -27.05 0.42
N LEU A 2 -18.36 -26.05 0.53
CA LEU A 2 -18.31 -24.90 -0.36
C LEU A 2 -17.11 -24.05 0.04
N ILE A 3 -16.19 -23.77 -0.88
CA ILE A 3 -15.08 -22.84 -0.66
C ILE A 3 -15.68 -21.45 -0.63
N LYS A 4 -15.54 -20.77 0.50
CA LYS A 4 -16.14 -19.44 0.69
C LYS A 4 -15.27 -18.29 0.16
N LYS A 5 -13.96 -18.49 0.03
CA LYS A 5 -13.03 -17.46 -0.40
C LYS A 5 -11.96 -18.01 -1.34
N PHE A 6 -11.52 -17.18 -2.26
CA PHE A 6 -10.37 -17.47 -3.12
C PHE A 6 -9.19 -16.60 -2.68
N ASP A 7 -8.01 -17.17 -2.60
CA ASP A 7 -6.79 -16.40 -2.33
C ASP A 7 -6.45 -15.46 -3.49
N ASN A 8 -6.80 -15.89 -4.71
CA ASN A 8 -6.68 -15.09 -5.92
C ASN A 8 -7.94 -15.27 -6.79
N LEU A 9 -8.55 -14.15 -7.18
CA LEU A 9 -9.82 -14.16 -7.90
C LEU A 9 -9.70 -14.84 -9.28
N ILE A 10 -8.63 -14.56 -10.02
CA ILE A 10 -8.41 -15.15 -11.36
C ILE A 10 -8.25 -16.67 -11.24
N ALA A 11 -7.42 -17.13 -10.30
CA ALA A 11 -7.27 -18.56 -10.03
C ALA A 11 -8.59 -19.19 -9.62
N GLY A 12 -9.35 -18.54 -8.74
CA GLY A 12 -10.68 -19.02 -8.32
C GLY A 12 -11.65 -19.21 -9.47
N TYR A 13 -11.72 -18.26 -10.40
CA TYR A 13 -12.56 -18.39 -11.62
C TYR A 13 -12.06 -19.49 -12.54
N LYS A 14 -10.74 -19.66 -12.67
CA LYS A 14 -10.13 -20.71 -13.47
C LYS A 14 -10.39 -22.10 -12.90
N ASP A 15 -10.23 -22.27 -11.60
CA ASP A 15 -10.31 -23.57 -10.91
C ASP A 15 -11.75 -24.04 -10.67
N TYR A 16 -12.67 -23.13 -10.41
CA TYR A 16 -14.05 -23.44 -10.04
C TYR A 16 -15.08 -23.03 -11.10
N GLY A 17 -14.66 -22.37 -12.17
CA GLY A 17 -15.51 -21.93 -13.26
C GLY A 17 -16.26 -20.63 -13.00
N VAL A 18 -16.74 -20.02 -14.10
CA VAL A 18 -17.35 -18.69 -14.09
C VAL A 18 -18.63 -18.65 -13.24
N ALA A 19 -19.50 -19.64 -13.36
CA ALA A 19 -20.78 -19.65 -12.61
C ALA A 19 -20.56 -19.66 -11.09
N TYR A 20 -19.67 -20.51 -10.62
CA TYR A 20 -19.36 -20.60 -9.18
C TYR A 20 -18.63 -19.33 -8.71
N GLY A 21 -17.60 -18.89 -9.44
CA GLY A 21 -16.86 -17.67 -9.11
C GLY A 21 -17.78 -16.46 -9.02
N PHE A 22 -18.68 -16.29 -10.00
CA PHE A 22 -19.67 -15.20 -9.99
C PHE A 22 -20.60 -15.28 -8.79
N CYS A 23 -21.19 -16.45 -8.49
CA CYS A 23 -22.06 -16.60 -7.34
C CYS A 23 -21.35 -16.25 -6.02
N VAL A 24 -20.12 -16.70 -5.82
CA VAL A 24 -19.35 -16.39 -4.60
C VAL A 24 -19.07 -14.90 -4.49
N THR A 25 -18.62 -14.27 -5.55
CA THR A 25 -18.25 -12.84 -5.52
C THR A 25 -19.47 -11.91 -5.51
N ALA A 26 -20.62 -12.33 -6.02
CA ALA A 26 -21.84 -11.51 -6.04
C ALA A 26 -22.66 -11.60 -4.74
N ILE A 27 -22.56 -12.71 -4.02
CA ILE A 27 -23.37 -12.99 -2.82
C ILE A 27 -22.59 -12.68 -1.55
N ASP A 28 -21.31 -13.02 -1.50
CA ASP A 28 -20.44 -12.83 -0.34
C ASP A 28 -19.79 -11.44 -0.41
N THR A 29 -20.55 -10.41 -0.02
CA THR A 29 -20.10 -9.01 -0.05
C THR A 29 -20.25 -8.37 1.33
N GLY A 30 -19.33 -7.42 1.64
CA GLY A 30 -19.32 -6.66 2.86
C GLY A 30 -18.78 -7.44 4.07
N ILE A 31 -19.06 -6.95 5.24
CA ILE A 31 -18.61 -7.53 6.52
C ILE A 31 -19.76 -8.25 7.19
N ASP A 32 -19.59 -9.53 7.43
CA ASP A 32 -20.55 -10.32 8.19
C ASP A 32 -20.72 -9.78 9.61
N ARG A 33 -21.97 -9.67 10.05
CA ARG A 33 -22.23 -9.29 11.42
C ARG A 33 -21.78 -10.40 12.38
N PRO A 34 -20.84 -10.12 13.32
CA PRO A 34 -20.38 -11.11 14.27
C PRO A 34 -21.54 -11.70 15.10
N ILE A 35 -21.53 -13.01 15.37
CA ILE A 35 -22.59 -13.74 16.07
C ILE A 35 -22.94 -13.07 17.43
N ASN A 36 -21.92 -12.55 18.12
CA ASN A 36 -22.07 -11.90 19.44
C ASN A 36 -22.11 -10.37 19.36
N TYR A 37 -22.46 -9.80 18.20
CA TYR A 37 -22.53 -8.36 18.03
C TYR A 37 -23.73 -7.79 18.80
N SER A 38 -23.44 -7.12 19.90
CA SER A 38 -24.42 -6.43 20.72
C SER A 38 -23.82 -5.16 21.32
N ARG A 39 -24.69 -4.22 21.73
CA ARG A 39 -24.26 -3.01 22.43
C ARG A 39 -23.43 -3.32 23.68
N GLU A 40 -23.76 -4.40 24.38
CA GLU A 40 -23.05 -4.85 25.58
C GLU A 40 -21.66 -5.36 25.24
N THR A 41 -21.52 -6.17 24.18
CA THR A 41 -20.22 -6.63 23.69
C THR A 41 -19.32 -5.48 23.27
N VAL A 42 -19.84 -4.51 22.51
CA VAL A 42 -19.11 -3.32 22.11
C VAL A 42 -18.66 -2.51 23.33
N ASN A 43 -19.56 -2.30 24.30
CA ASN A 43 -19.21 -1.56 25.54
C ASN A 43 -18.16 -2.28 26.38
N ARG A 44 -18.21 -3.62 26.43
CA ARG A 44 -17.20 -4.45 27.10
C ARG A 44 -15.83 -4.29 26.44
N ILE A 45 -15.78 -4.33 25.11
CA ILE A 45 -14.54 -4.11 24.34
C ILE A 45 -14.00 -2.72 24.61
N LYS A 46 -14.83 -1.66 24.51
CA LYS A 46 -14.42 -0.27 24.80
C LYS A 46 -13.83 -0.13 26.22
N LYS A 47 -14.42 -0.79 27.22
CA LYS A 47 -13.88 -0.80 28.60
C LYS A 47 -12.52 -1.48 28.68
N LYS A 48 -12.32 -2.61 27.95
CA LYS A 48 -11.04 -3.32 27.90
C LYS A 48 -9.95 -2.45 27.25
N VAL A 49 -10.26 -1.81 26.11
CA VAL A 49 -9.32 -0.91 25.42
C VAL A 49 -8.91 0.24 26.31
N LYS A 50 -9.87 0.96 26.90
CA LYS A 50 -9.57 2.06 27.85
C LYS A 50 -8.71 1.62 29.03
N LYS A 51 -8.93 0.41 29.57
CA LYS A 51 -8.10 -0.13 30.66
C LYS A 51 -6.67 -0.43 30.19
N ALA A 52 -6.51 -0.96 28.97
CA ALA A 52 -5.19 -1.22 28.39
C ALA A 52 -4.42 0.08 28.13
N GLU A 53 -5.08 1.10 27.57
CA GLU A 53 -4.51 2.43 27.35
C GLU A 53 -4.05 3.09 28.65
N LYS A 54 -4.87 3.00 29.71
CA LYS A 54 -4.51 3.53 31.03
C LYS A 54 -3.27 2.83 31.56
N LYS A 55 -3.21 1.49 31.51
CA LYS A 55 -2.04 0.74 31.94
C LYS A 55 -0.78 1.10 31.15
N GLN A 56 -0.93 1.32 29.84
CA GLN A 56 0.20 1.72 28.99
C GLN A 56 0.70 3.14 29.29
N LYS A 57 -0.19 4.06 29.67
CA LYS A 57 0.18 5.41 30.13
C LYS A 57 0.91 5.39 31.47
N GLU A 58 0.49 4.53 32.39
CA GLU A 58 1.13 4.37 33.71
C GLU A 58 2.53 3.75 33.62
N THR A 59 2.78 2.88 32.63
CA THR A 59 4.09 2.25 32.41
C THR A 59 5.08 3.13 31.63
N LYS A 60 4.62 4.15 30.91
CA LYS A 60 5.50 5.11 30.25
C LYS A 60 5.99 6.10 31.29
N LYS A 61 7.28 5.96 31.71
CA LYS A 61 7.98 7.01 32.47
C LYS A 61 7.80 8.35 31.76
N ALA A 62 7.54 9.41 32.53
CA ALA A 62 7.37 10.76 32.04
C ALA A 62 8.66 11.27 31.36
N GLY A 63 8.86 10.90 30.13
CA GLY A 63 9.82 11.50 29.21
C GLY A 63 9.08 12.45 28.29
N VAL A 64 9.74 13.50 27.86
CA VAL A 64 9.21 14.40 26.82
C VAL A 64 8.91 13.54 25.59
N VAL A 65 7.62 13.23 25.36
CA VAL A 65 7.18 12.54 24.16
C VAL A 65 7.33 13.53 23.01
N ARG A 66 8.45 13.47 22.30
CA ARG A 66 8.57 14.18 21.02
C ARG A 66 7.55 13.56 20.07
N GLN A 67 6.67 14.37 19.52
CA GLN A 67 5.78 13.98 18.43
C GLN A 67 6.54 14.19 17.12
N PRO A 68 7.02 13.15 16.44
CA PRO A 68 7.70 13.29 15.15
C PRO A 68 6.68 13.50 14.03
N ASN A 69 7.11 14.00 12.88
CA ASN A 69 6.38 13.78 11.64
C ASN A 69 6.41 12.29 11.32
N ILE A 70 5.33 11.78 10.71
CA ILE A 70 5.17 10.37 10.36
C ILE A 70 4.98 10.29 8.85
N ILE A 71 5.90 9.61 8.18
CA ILE A 71 5.85 9.46 6.72
C ILE A 71 5.77 7.97 6.41
N PHE A 72 4.66 7.55 5.79
CA PHE A 72 4.51 6.24 5.20
C PHE A 72 4.86 6.34 3.73
N ILE A 73 5.72 5.46 3.24
CA ILE A 73 6.07 5.36 1.83
C ILE A 73 5.71 3.95 1.39
N GLN A 74 4.62 3.83 0.65
CA GLN A 74 4.24 2.59 -0.01
C GLN A 74 4.86 2.57 -1.40
N LEU A 75 5.86 1.74 -1.58
CA LEU A 75 6.52 1.52 -2.86
C LEU A 75 5.69 0.50 -3.66
N GLU A 76 4.85 0.99 -4.56
CA GLU A 76 4.00 0.13 -5.39
C GLU A 76 4.86 -0.62 -6.40
N SER A 77 4.61 -1.94 -6.51
CA SER A 77 5.36 -2.84 -7.41
C SER A 77 6.87 -2.86 -7.15
N PHE A 78 7.31 -2.41 -5.99
CA PHE A 78 8.71 -2.51 -5.58
C PHE A 78 9.08 -3.97 -5.31
N PHE A 79 10.17 -4.41 -5.90
CA PHE A 79 10.60 -5.79 -5.84
C PHE A 79 12.14 -5.88 -5.73
N ASP A 80 12.62 -6.66 -4.79
CA ASP A 80 14.05 -6.96 -4.65
C ASP A 80 14.43 -8.12 -5.60
N ALA A 81 14.94 -7.78 -6.77
CA ALA A 81 15.34 -8.74 -7.79
C ALA A 81 16.49 -9.65 -7.32
N THR A 82 17.28 -9.24 -6.33
CA THR A 82 18.38 -10.06 -5.79
C THR A 82 17.90 -11.30 -5.04
N THR A 83 16.62 -11.34 -4.67
CA THR A 83 16.00 -12.48 -3.98
C THR A 83 15.54 -13.59 -4.93
N VAL A 84 15.53 -13.33 -6.24
CA VAL A 84 15.10 -14.32 -7.24
C VAL A 84 16.17 -15.36 -7.45
N LYS A 85 15.79 -16.61 -7.27
CA LYS A 85 16.68 -17.74 -7.53
C LYS A 85 17.03 -17.81 -9.01
N ASN A 86 18.27 -18.18 -9.31
CA ASN A 86 18.80 -18.34 -10.68
C ASN A 86 18.89 -17.04 -11.50
N LEU A 87 18.78 -15.85 -10.87
CA LEU A 87 19.16 -14.59 -11.47
C LEU A 87 20.53 -14.15 -10.97
N ASN A 88 21.37 -13.70 -11.90
CA ASN A 88 22.62 -13.00 -11.62
C ASN A 88 22.45 -11.55 -12.07
N ILE A 89 22.65 -10.62 -11.17
CA ILE A 89 22.52 -9.18 -11.40
C ILE A 89 23.92 -8.60 -11.21
N SER A 90 24.38 -7.78 -12.17
CA SER A 90 25.77 -7.27 -12.18
C SER A 90 26.08 -6.35 -11.00
N GLU A 91 25.10 -5.62 -10.52
CA GLU A 91 25.21 -4.68 -9.39
C GLU A 91 23.94 -4.72 -8.54
N ASP A 92 24.04 -4.29 -7.28
CA ASP A 92 22.87 -4.15 -6.40
C ASP A 92 21.92 -3.06 -6.94
N PRO A 93 20.70 -3.42 -7.39
CA PRO A 93 19.77 -2.45 -7.98
C PRO A 93 19.12 -1.52 -6.96
N ILE A 94 19.20 -1.83 -5.67
CA ILE A 94 18.51 -1.10 -4.59
C ILE A 94 19.42 -0.87 -3.36
N PRO A 95 20.65 -0.32 -3.57
CA PRO A 95 21.65 -0.26 -2.51
C PRO A 95 21.22 0.57 -1.30
N THR A 96 20.48 1.65 -1.54
CA THR A 96 19.93 2.49 -0.46
C THR A 96 18.91 1.72 0.39
N PHE A 97 18.03 0.95 -0.25
CA PHE A 97 17.06 0.13 0.47
C PHE A 97 17.74 -0.93 1.32
N HIS A 98 18.72 -1.65 0.77
CA HIS A 98 19.49 -2.65 1.50
C HIS A 98 20.28 -2.05 2.66
N LYS A 99 20.81 -0.83 2.49
CA LYS A 99 21.47 -0.10 3.57
C LYS A 99 20.49 0.22 4.71
N ILE A 100 19.33 0.79 4.38
CA ILE A 100 18.28 1.11 5.37
C ILE A 100 17.81 -0.17 6.08
N GLN A 101 17.60 -1.26 5.34
CA GLN A 101 17.19 -2.54 5.90
C GLN A 101 18.19 -3.09 6.93
N LYS A 102 19.50 -2.88 6.72
CA LYS A 102 20.55 -3.31 7.63
C LYS A 102 20.70 -2.42 8.87
N GLU A 103 20.53 -1.12 8.69
CA GLU A 103 20.81 -0.12 9.73
C GLU A 103 19.60 0.17 10.64
N TYR A 104 18.38 -0.10 10.19
CA TYR A 104 17.15 0.22 10.90
C TYR A 104 16.27 -1.02 11.11
N THR A 105 15.22 -0.86 11.89
CA THR A 105 14.23 -1.94 12.12
C THR A 105 13.58 -2.33 10.80
N SER A 106 13.70 -3.60 10.44
CA SER A 106 13.15 -4.16 9.21
C SER A 106 12.47 -5.49 9.48
N GLY A 107 11.64 -5.94 8.52
CA GLY A 107 10.93 -7.21 8.60
C GLY A 107 10.02 -7.42 7.40
N TYR A 108 9.31 -8.55 7.41
CA TYR A 108 8.33 -8.89 6.40
C TYR A 108 6.92 -8.57 6.88
N LEU A 109 6.14 -7.92 6.03
CA LEU A 109 4.72 -7.70 6.24
C LEU A 109 3.93 -8.66 5.34
N LYS A 110 3.03 -9.45 5.93
CA LYS A 110 2.08 -10.23 5.14
C LYS A 110 1.01 -9.28 4.59
N VAL A 111 0.90 -9.21 3.28
CA VAL A 111 -0.07 -8.37 2.58
C VAL A 111 -1.21 -9.23 2.01
N PRO A 112 -2.43 -8.66 1.85
CA PRO A 112 -3.62 -9.42 1.46
C PRO A 112 -3.66 -9.77 -0.03
N VAL A 113 -2.80 -9.16 -0.85
CA VAL A 113 -2.84 -9.29 -2.32
C VAL A 113 -1.43 -9.45 -2.90
N TYR A 114 -1.38 -10.10 -4.07
CA TYR A 114 -0.18 -10.19 -4.90
C TYR A 114 -0.57 -10.06 -6.38
N GLY A 115 0.26 -9.37 -7.15
CA GLY A 115 0.09 -9.21 -8.59
C GLY A 115 -0.97 -8.20 -9.03
N ALA A 116 -1.90 -7.78 -8.15
CA ALA A 116 -2.89 -6.73 -8.40
C ALA A 116 -3.61 -6.34 -7.10
N GLY A 117 -4.33 -5.21 -7.11
CA GLY A 117 -5.20 -4.82 -6.00
C GLY A 117 -4.47 -4.23 -4.79
N THR A 118 -3.39 -3.49 -5.01
CA THR A 118 -2.59 -2.83 -3.95
C THR A 118 -3.40 -1.95 -3.01
N ILE A 119 -4.55 -1.44 -3.44
CA ILE A 119 -5.51 -0.71 -2.60
C ILE A 119 -6.00 -1.51 -1.38
N ASN A 120 -5.99 -2.85 -1.43
CA ASN A 120 -6.32 -3.65 -0.27
C ASN A 120 -5.19 -3.60 0.77
N THR A 121 -3.94 -3.51 0.34
CA THR A 121 -2.80 -3.26 1.24
C THR A 121 -2.86 -1.84 1.82
N GLU A 122 -3.18 -0.82 1.00
CA GLU A 122 -3.42 0.55 1.47
C GLU A 122 -4.50 0.56 2.55
N PHE A 123 -5.62 -0.11 2.30
CA PHE A 123 -6.72 -0.22 3.25
C PHE A 123 -6.28 -0.80 4.60
N GLU A 124 -5.57 -1.94 4.59
CA GLU A 124 -5.11 -2.58 5.84
C GLU A 124 -4.11 -1.70 6.60
N VAL A 125 -3.19 -1.04 5.91
CA VAL A 125 -2.20 -0.15 6.54
C VAL A 125 -2.86 1.08 7.15
N ILE A 126 -3.79 1.71 6.44
CA ILE A 126 -4.42 2.97 6.86
C ILE A 126 -5.46 2.75 7.94
N THR A 127 -6.23 1.66 7.88
CA THR A 127 -7.33 1.39 8.82
C THR A 127 -6.97 0.43 9.95
N GLY A 128 -5.96 -0.40 9.76
CA GLY A 128 -5.65 -1.52 10.66
C GLY A 128 -6.68 -2.66 10.62
N MET A 129 -7.60 -2.64 9.66
CA MET A 129 -8.59 -3.70 9.46
C MET A 129 -8.07 -4.73 8.47
N ASN A 130 -8.34 -6.00 8.72
CA ASN A 130 -7.98 -7.07 7.80
C ASN A 130 -9.05 -7.22 6.71
N ILE A 131 -8.61 -7.32 5.45
CA ILE A 131 -9.47 -7.53 4.29
C ILE A 131 -10.22 -8.87 4.33
N ASP A 132 -9.73 -9.84 5.09
CA ASP A 132 -10.38 -11.14 5.27
C ASP A 132 -11.79 -11.05 5.89
N TYR A 133 -12.15 -9.92 6.48
CA TYR A 133 -13.51 -9.68 6.96
C TYR A 133 -14.51 -9.33 5.86
N PHE A 134 -14.01 -9.00 4.66
CA PHE A 134 -14.84 -8.66 3.50
C PHE A 134 -15.09 -9.87 2.61
N GLY A 135 -16.00 -9.73 1.67
CA GLY A 135 -16.30 -10.74 0.68
C GLY A 135 -15.11 -11.06 -0.25
N THR A 136 -15.20 -12.22 -0.87
CA THR A 136 -14.16 -12.70 -1.78
C THR A 136 -13.95 -11.77 -2.97
N GLY A 137 -12.73 -11.27 -3.13
CA GLY A 137 -12.36 -10.36 -4.22
C GLY A 137 -12.92 -8.94 -4.06
N GLU A 138 -13.43 -8.59 -2.88
CA GLU A 138 -13.94 -7.25 -2.61
C GLU A 138 -12.81 -6.24 -2.44
N TYR A 139 -13.05 -5.06 -2.96
CA TYR A 139 -12.20 -3.88 -2.79
C TYR A 139 -12.96 -2.84 -1.98
N PRO A 140 -12.66 -2.64 -0.67
CA PRO A 140 -13.34 -1.63 0.15
C PRO A 140 -13.32 -0.24 -0.45
N TYR A 141 -12.31 0.12 -1.20
CA TYR A 141 -12.23 1.40 -1.93
C TYR A 141 -13.36 1.56 -2.94
N ARG A 142 -13.74 0.49 -3.63
CA ARG A 142 -14.82 0.50 -4.64
C ARG A 142 -16.20 0.17 -4.10
N SER A 143 -16.27 -0.35 -2.89
CA SER A 143 -17.54 -0.72 -2.26
C SER A 143 -17.92 0.26 -1.14
N ILE A 144 -17.49 0.00 0.09
CA ILE A 144 -17.96 0.74 1.26
C ILE A 144 -17.31 2.12 1.40
N LEU A 145 -16.02 2.25 1.13
CA LEU A 145 -15.27 3.50 1.34
C LEU A 145 -15.56 4.57 0.30
N HIS A 146 -16.12 4.18 -0.83
CA HIS A 146 -16.64 5.14 -1.79
C HIS A 146 -17.83 5.97 -1.25
N LYS A 147 -18.52 5.46 -0.23
CA LYS A 147 -19.80 6.05 0.27
C LYS A 147 -19.78 6.38 1.75
N THR A 148 -18.88 5.81 2.52
CA THR A 148 -18.90 5.86 3.99
C THR A 148 -17.52 6.13 4.57
N THR A 149 -17.48 6.87 5.68
CA THR A 149 -16.26 7.05 6.46
C THR A 149 -15.88 5.76 7.19
N CYS A 150 -14.59 5.58 7.44
CA CYS A 150 -14.05 4.48 8.23
C CYS A 150 -12.96 5.03 9.15
N ASP A 151 -12.88 4.49 10.38
CA ASP A 151 -11.79 4.81 11.29
C ASP A 151 -10.44 4.49 10.63
N SER A 152 -9.49 5.40 10.80
CA SER A 152 -8.19 5.34 10.16
C SER A 152 -7.11 5.99 11.01
N ILE A 153 -5.85 5.80 10.60
CA ILE A 153 -4.72 6.50 11.21
C ILE A 153 -4.84 8.03 11.08
N ALA A 154 -5.46 8.53 10.00
CA ALA A 154 -5.66 9.96 9.80
C ALA A 154 -6.60 10.54 10.85
N TYR A 155 -7.78 9.94 11.09
CA TYR A 155 -8.68 10.37 12.16
C TYR A 155 -8.03 10.29 13.52
N TRP A 156 -7.32 9.21 13.82
CA TRP A 156 -6.67 9.04 15.12
C TRP A 156 -5.53 10.05 15.37
N LEU A 157 -4.76 10.41 14.34
CA LEU A 157 -3.70 11.42 14.47
C LEU A 157 -4.24 12.85 14.44
N LYS A 158 -5.38 13.07 13.78
CA LYS A 158 -6.10 14.36 13.84
C LYS A 158 -6.52 14.72 15.26
N GLU A 159 -6.97 13.75 16.06
CA GLU A 159 -7.23 13.95 17.49
C GLU A 159 -5.96 14.38 18.27
N LYS A 160 -4.78 14.05 17.75
CA LYS A 160 -3.48 14.44 18.30
C LYS A 160 -2.91 15.70 17.65
N LYS A 161 -3.73 16.42 16.88
CA LYS A 161 -3.42 17.69 16.19
C LYS A 161 -2.39 17.57 15.06
N TYR A 162 -2.25 16.40 14.44
CA TYR A 162 -1.51 16.27 13.19
C TYR A 162 -2.31 16.84 12.02
N ALA A 163 -1.60 17.39 11.03
CA ALA A 163 -2.11 17.55 9.67
C ALA A 163 -1.90 16.26 8.90
N SER A 164 -2.82 15.90 8.01
CA SER A 164 -2.76 14.62 7.30
C SER A 164 -2.87 14.80 5.80
N SER A 165 -1.93 14.22 5.06
CA SER A 165 -1.87 14.35 3.61
C SER A 165 -1.59 13.00 2.95
N VAL A 166 -2.17 12.78 1.78
CA VAL A 166 -1.79 11.69 0.88
C VAL A 166 -1.12 12.29 -0.34
N ILE A 167 -0.06 11.63 -0.84
CA ILE A 167 0.69 12.05 -2.03
C ILE A 167 0.83 10.85 -2.96
N HIS A 168 0.37 10.97 -4.22
CA HIS A 168 0.44 9.89 -5.19
C HIS A 168 0.66 10.43 -6.59
N ASN A 169 1.72 10.02 -7.26
CA ASN A 169 2.06 10.46 -8.62
C ASN A 169 1.27 9.72 -9.72
N ASN A 170 0.00 9.40 -9.43
CA ASN A 170 -0.98 8.86 -10.37
C ASN A 170 -2.32 9.58 -10.20
N ASN A 171 -3.28 9.27 -11.09
CA ASN A 171 -4.57 9.95 -11.16
C ASN A 171 -5.40 9.76 -9.88
N ALA A 172 -6.02 10.85 -9.42
CA ALA A 172 -6.88 10.85 -8.25
C ALA A 172 -8.09 9.92 -8.38
N SER A 173 -8.65 9.86 -9.59
CA SER A 173 -9.81 9.01 -9.88
C SER A 173 -9.49 7.52 -9.98
N PHE A 174 -8.20 7.15 -10.06
CA PHE A 174 -7.83 5.73 -10.11
C PHE A 174 -8.11 5.06 -8.76
N TYR A 175 -9.03 4.11 -8.77
CA TYR A 175 -9.62 3.47 -7.58
C TYR A 175 -10.45 4.43 -6.70
N ASP A 176 -10.97 5.53 -7.25
CA ASP A 176 -11.78 6.53 -6.53
C ASP A 176 -11.05 7.09 -5.29
N ARG A 177 -9.71 7.19 -5.36
CA ARG A 177 -8.86 7.57 -4.22
C ARG A 177 -9.19 8.94 -3.66
N ASP A 178 -9.66 9.88 -4.50
CA ASP A 178 -10.11 11.21 -4.09
C ASP A 178 -11.25 11.14 -3.05
N ALA A 179 -12.30 10.39 -3.35
CA ALA A 179 -13.40 10.17 -2.42
C ALA A 179 -12.98 9.32 -1.22
N VAL A 180 -12.19 8.26 -1.45
CA VAL A 180 -11.78 7.31 -0.42
C VAL A 180 -10.88 7.96 0.63
N PHE A 181 -9.86 8.72 0.25
CA PHE A 181 -8.98 9.37 1.22
C PHE A 181 -9.71 10.45 2.02
N SER A 182 -10.66 11.15 1.41
CA SER A 182 -11.57 12.04 2.14
C SER A 182 -12.38 11.27 3.19
N ASN A 183 -12.96 10.13 2.83
CA ASN A 183 -13.74 9.27 3.73
C ASN A 183 -12.87 8.60 4.82
N LEU A 184 -11.58 8.42 4.56
CA LEU A 184 -10.58 7.98 5.54
C LEU A 184 -10.05 9.12 6.42
N GLY A 185 -10.52 10.36 6.22
CA GLY A 185 -10.26 11.50 7.09
C GLY A 185 -8.96 12.26 6.84
N PHE A 186 -8.28 12.03 5.70
CA PHE A 186 -7.15 12.85 5.30
C PHE A 186 -7.59 14.27 4.96
N ASP A 187 -6.77 15.24 5.35
CA ASP A 187 -7.05 16.66 5.12
C ASP A 187 -6.75 17.07 3.68
N ASN A 188 -5.73 16.46 3.06
CA ASN A 188 -5.28 16.78 1.69
C ASN A 188 -4.95 15.51 0.91
N PHE A 189 -5.20 15.57 -0.41
CA PHE A 189 -4.72 14.59 -1.37
C PHE A 189 -4.06 15.30 -2.55
N ILE A 190 -2.76 15.08 -2.73
CA ILE A 190 -1.96 15.61 -3.84
C ILE A 190 -1.74 14.47 -4.82
N SER A 191 -2.40 14.56 -5.96
CA SER A 191 -2.34 13.59 -7.04
C SER A 191 -1.57 14.16 -8.24
N ILE A 192 -1.35 13.36 -9.27
CA ILE A 192 -0.56 13.76 -10.46
C ILE A 192 -1.12 15.03 -11.13
N GLU A 193 -2.42 15.27 -11.03
CA GLU A 193 -3.08 16.46 -11.58
C GLU A 193 -2.62 17.77 -10.91
N ASN A 194 -2.04 17.64 -9.71
CA ASN A 194 -1.50 18.76 -8.92
C ASN A 194 0.03 18.78 -8.91
N MET A 195 0.67 17.99 -9.76
CA MET A 195 2.13 17.85 -9.79
C MET A 195 2.73 18.34 -11.09
N ASP A 196 3.87 19.01 -10.99
CA ASP A 196 4.75 19.26 -12.13
C ASP A 196 5.59 18.01 -12.41
N ILE A 197 5.22 17.27 -13.43
CA ILE A 197 5.90 16.04 -13.83
C ILE A 197 7.01 16.36 -14.82
N GLU A 198 8.23 16.36 -14.35
CA GLU A 198 9.43 16.66 -15.15
C GLU A 198 9.83 15.50 -16.05
N SER A 199 9.61 14.26 -15.62
CA SER A 199 10.02 13.08 -16.36
C SER A 199 9.12 11.86 -16.10
N ARG A 200 9.08 11.01 -17.12
CA ARG A 200 8.40 9.71 -17.09
C ARG A 200 9.38 8.60 -17.47
N ASN A 201 9.10 7.38 -17.07
CA ASN A 201 9.82 6.21 -17.54
C ASN A 201 9.33 5.78 -18.93
N GLU A 202 9.95 4.78 -19.54
CA GLU A 202 9.59 4.27 -20.87
C GLU A 202 8.17 3.72 -20.93
N ALA A 203 7.66 3.16 -19.83
CA ALA A 203 6.26 2.71 -19.72
C ALA A 203 5.26 3.86 -19.53
N GLY A 204 5.72 5.11 -19.51
CA GLY A 204 4.88 6.31 -19.39
C GLY A 204 4.52 6.72 -17.96
N TRP A 205 4.98 6.00 -16.94
CA TRP A 205 4.74 6.33 -15.54
C TRP A 205 5.59 7.51 -15.08
N ALA A 206 5.01 8.39 -14.26
CA ALA A 206 5.75 9.47 -13.63
C ALA A 206 6.85 8.90 -12.71
N LYS A 207 8.07 9.47 -12.77
CA LYS A 207 9.15 9.03 -11.90
C LYS A 207 8.86 9.39 -10.44
N ASP A 208 9.19 8.48 -9.54
CA ASP A 208 8.92 8.62 -8.10
C ASP A 208 9.78 9.69 -7.42
N SER A 209 10.86 10.15 -8.07
CA SER A 209 11.68 11.28 -7.60
C SER A 209 10.85 12.54 -7.33
N VAL A 210 9.75 12.74 -8.05
CA VAL A 210 8.82 13.88 -7.84
C VAL A 210 8.22 13.87 -6.45
N LEU A 211 7.95 12.69 -5.88
CA LEU A 211 7.30 12.54 -4.57
C LEU A 211 8.11 13.17 -3.44
N THR A 212 9.45 13.10 -3.51
CA THR A 212 10.34 13.70 -2.50
C THR A 212 10.09 15.19 -2.36
N ARG A 213 9.97 15.91 -3.49
CA ARG A 213 9.68 17.34 -3.50
C ARG A 213 8.34 17.62 -2.81
N TYR A 214 7.29 16.93 -3.19
CA TYR A 214 5.96 17.15 -2.61
C TYR A 214 5.85 16.75 -1.14
N ILE A 215 6.60 15.74 -0.69
CA ILE A 215 6.74 15.41 0.74
C ILE A 215 7.40 16.59 1.49
N MET A 216 8.50 17.11 0.97
CA MET A 216 9.22 18.22 1.60
C MET A 216 8.39 19.50 1.63
N ASP A 217 7.72 19.82 0.55
CA ASP A 217 6.84 21.00 0.45
C ASP A 217 5.67 20.88 1.44
N THR A 218 5.05 19.69 1.56
CA THR A 218 3.98 19.43 2.52
C THR A 218 4.44 19.63 3.97
N LEU A 219 5.63 19.14 4.32
CA LEU A 219 6.21 19.30 5.65
C LEU A 219 6.50 20.77 6.02
N GLN A 220 6.64 21.65 5.02
CA GLN A 220 6.93 23.08 5.22
C GLN A 220 5.65 23.93 5.27
N GLN A 221 4.52 23.41 4.83
CA GLN A 221 3.26 24.18 4.71
C GLN A 221 2.55 24.40 6.04
N THR A 222 2.82 23.58 7.05
CA THR A 222 2.14 23.67 8.35
C THR A 222 3.13 23.76 9.51
N GLU A 223 2.72 24.45 10.57
CA GLU A 223 3.45 24.45 11.85
C GLU A 223 3.11 23.21 12.71
N LYS A 224 2.12 22.42 12.27
CA LYS A 224 1.71 21.20 12.95
C LYS A 224 2.71 20.06 12.66
N LYS A 225 2.54 18.96 13.36
CA LYS A 225 3.14 17.71 12.96
C LYS A 225 2.33 17.09 11.85
N ASP A 226 3.00 16.46 10.92
CA ASP A 226 2.38 15.89 9.72
C ASP A 226 2.38 14.37 9.78
N VAL A 227 1.29 13.79 9.29
CA VAL A 227 1.25 12.41 8.82
C VAL A 227 1.06 12.43 7.31
N ILE A 228 2.01 11.86 6.60
CA ILE A 228 2.00 11.78 5.13
C ILE A 228 1.96 10.32 4.72
N TYR A 229 0.99 9.96 3.88
CA TYR A 229 0.94 8.65 3.24
C TYR A 229 1.27 8.81 1.77
N THR A 230 2.44 8.31 1.36
CA THR A 230 2.93 8.46 -0.02
C THR A 230 2.87 7.11 -0.74
N ILE A 231 2.38 7.12 -1.97
CA ILE A 231 2.25 5.95 -2.83
C ILE A 231 3.04 6.21 -4.12
N SER A 232 3.97 5.33 -4.47
CA SER A 232 4.72 5.41 -5.71
C SER A 232 3.96 4.78 -6.89
N VAL A 233 4.39 5.05 -8.14
CA VAL A 233 3.81 4.43 -9.33
C VAL A 233 4.85 3.99 -10.36
N GLN A 234 6.07 4.47 -10.26
CA GLN A 234 7.11 4.24 -11.29
C GLN A 234 7.37 2.76 -11.56
N GLY A 235 7.28 1.91 -10.52
CA GLY A 235 7.46 0.47 -10.61
C GLY A 235 6.24 -0.31 -11.14
N HIS A 236 5.17 0.37 -11.56
CA HIS A 236 3.97 -0.30 -12.06
C HIS A 236 4.24 -1.10 -13.33
N GLY A 237 3.53 -2.22 -13.52
CA GLY A 237 3.76 -3.21 -14.58
C GLY A 237 3.78 -2.69 -16.01
N ASP A 238 3.70 -3.58 -16.97
CA ASP A 238 3.96 -3.37 -18.39
C ASP A 238 5.45 -3.15 -18.70
N TYR A 239 6.31 -3.98 -18.09
CA TYR A 239 7.76 -3.90 -18.30
C TYR A 239 8.13 -4.25 -19.75
N PRO A 240 9.00 -3.44 -20.40
CA PRO A 240 9.48 -3.70 -21.75
C PRO A 240 10.11 -5.09 -21.88
N THR A 241 9.86 -5.74 -22.99
CA THR A 241 10.43 -7.07 -23.33
C THR A 241 11.54 -6.99 -24.37
N ASP A 242 11.74 -5.83 -24.96
CA ASP A 242 12.75 -5.50 -25.95
C ASP A 242 14.15 -5.41 -25.34
N ASP A 243 15.13 -5.28 -26.22
CA ASP A 243 16.55 -5.33 -25.87
C ASP A 243 16.95 -4.24 -24.89
N GLN A 244 17.50 -4.65 -23.75
CA GLN A 244 18.01 -3.80 -22.66
C GLN A 244 19.56 -3.87 -22.58
N SER A 245 20.24 -4.24 -23.68
CA SER A 245 21.70 -4.44 -23.70
C SER A 245 22.52 -3.20 -23.35
N ASN A 246 21.94 -2.00 -23.52
CA ASN A 246 22.59 -0.73 -23.17
C ASN A 246 22.39 -0.33 -21.70
N SER A 247 21.74 -1.17 -20.92
CA SER A 247 21.53 -0.90 -19.49
C SER A 247 22.84 -0.95 -18.72
N PRO A 248 23.06 -0.03 -17.75
CA PRO A 248 24.21 -0.10 -16.84
C PRO A 248 24.15 -1.35 -15.94
N ILE A 249 22.96 -1.85 -15.65
CA ILE A 249 22.77 -3.13 -14.94
C ILE A 249 22.43 -4.21 -15.96
N THR A 250 23.12 -5.33 -15.84
CA THR A 250 22.82 -6.51 -16.64
C THR A 250 22.26 -7.64 -15.78
N VAL A 251 21.27 -8.34 -16.30
CA VAL A 251 20.64 -9.49 -15.65
C VAL A 251 20.84 -10.71 -16.53
N SER A 252 21.27 -11.81 -15.94
CA SER A 252 21.41 -13.11 -16.62
C SER A 252 20.83 -14.22 -15.76
N GLY A 253 20.47 -15.33 -16.37
CA GLY A 253 19.93 -16.49 -15.67
C GLY A 253 19.82 -17.71 -16.57
N GLU A 254 20.19 -18.86 -16.04
CA GLU A 254 20.13 -20.11 -16.79
C GLU A 254 18.67 -20.59 -16.95
N GLY A 255 18.30 -20.98 -18.18
CA GLY A 255 16.96 -21.48 -18.50
C GLY A 255 15.87 -20.41 -18.58
N LEU A 256 16.22 -19.12 -18.51
CA LEU A 256 15.27 -18.01 -18.62
C LEU A 256 15.23 -17.45 -20.04
N SER A 257 14.06 -17.00 -20.48
CA SER A 257 13.93 -16.35 -21.80
C SER A 257 14.56 -14.95 -21.79
N GLN A 258 15.06 -14.51 -22.95
CA GLN A 258 15.63 -13.16 -23.09
C GLN A 258 14.60 -12.07 -22.75
N SER A 259 13.35 -12.24 -23.17
CA SER A 259 12.27 -11.31 -22.83
C SER A 259 12.08 -11.16 -21.30
N TYR A 260 12.17 -12.26 -20.57
CA TYR A 260 12.07 -12.23 -19.10
C TYR A 260 13.28 -11.53 -18.47
N LEU A 261 14.49 -11.79 -18.98
CA LEU A 261 15.71 -11.12 -18.51
C LEU A 261 15.66 -9.62 -18.80
N ASN A 262 15.14 -9.20 -19.96
CA ASN A 262 14.97 -7.79 -20.30
C ASN A 262 14.03 -7.08 -19.33
N GLN A 263 12.90 -7.72 -18.97
CA GLN A 263 11.98 -7.16 -17.96
C GLN A 263 12.65 -6.99 -16.59
N PHE A 264 13.48 -7.95 -16.16
CA PHE A 264 14.22 -7.81 -14.90
C PHE A 264 15.32 -6.75 -14.96
N THR A 265 15.97 -6.62 -16.11
CA THR A 265 16.95 -5.55 -16.35
C THR A 265 16.27 -4.18 -16.21
N TYR A 266 15.14 -3.99 -16.88
CA TYR A 266 14.35 -2.77 -16.78
C TYR A 266 13.88 -2.50 -15.34
N LEU A 267 13.32 -3.50 -14.67
CA LEU A 267 12.89 -3.40 -13.28
C LEU A 267 14.03 -2.98 -12.35
N SER A 268 15.22 -3.52 -12.55
CA SER A 268 16.42 -3.16 -11.79
C SER A 268 16.83 -1.70 -12.01
N LEU A 269 16.62 -1.16 -13.20
CA LEU A 269 16.93 0.25 -13.53
C LEU A 269 15.98 1.25 -12.88
N ILE A 270 14.69 0.96 -12.85
CA ILE A 270 13.70 1.92 -12.36
C ILE A 270 13.73 2.12 -10.85
N HIS A 271 14.46 1.26 -10.13
CA HIS A 271 14.63 1.36 -8.67
C HIS A 271 15.93 2.06 -8.26
N ILE A 272 16.82 2.38 -9.21
CA ILE A 272 18.00 3.19 -8.97
C ILE A 272 17.56 4.67 -8.88
#